data_535056e6337f5375d42b223e88edbe13
#
_entry.id   535056e6337f5375d42b223e88edbe13
#
_cell.length_a   1.000
_cell.length_b   1.000
_cell.length_c   1.000
_cell.angle_alpha   90.00
_cell.angle_beta   90.00
_cell.angle_gamma   90.00
#
_symmetry.space_group_name_H-M   'P 1'
#
loop_
_entity.id
_entity.type
_entity.pdbx_description
1 polymer ?
#
loop_
_entity_poly.entity_id
_entity_poly.type
_entity_poly.pdbx_seq_one_letter_code
_entity_poly.pdbx_strand_id
1 'polypeptide(L)'
;MLFRSRDDMDLDVARGFMISSDVAHGLHPNYPEKNDITNFPVLNGGVTLKQACSQSYAGDAKAIAIMKGLCEEANVAYQIYVNRSDIPGGSTVGSISSAMLPMRTMDIGLPLLAMHSAVETMGARDQEQLNHLMQHFLGDE
;
A
#
# COMPACT_ATOMS: atom_id res chain seq x y z
N MET A 1 -24.69 3.00 7.18
CA MET A 1 -25.13 1.74 7.85
C MET A 1 -25.27 2.04 9.33
N LEU A 2 -26.40 1.73 9.93
CA LEU A 2 -26.61 1.89 11.38
C LEU A 2 -26.37 0.54 12.05
N PHE A 3 -25.33 0.46 12.86
CA PHE A 3 -25.08 -0.72 13.69
C PHE A 3 -26.17 -0.84 14.75
N ARG A 4 -26.68 -2.03 14.96
CA ARG A 4 -27.74 -2.30 15.96
C ARG A 4 -27.16 -2.50 17.36
N SER A 5 -25.89 -2.93 17.44
CA SER A 5 -25.16 -3.15 18.68
C SER A 5 -23.65 -2.91 18.49
N ARG A 6 -22.90 -2.90 19.59
CA ARG A 6 -21.44 -2.86 19.55
C ARG A 6 -20.88 -4.14 18.94
N ASP A 7 -21.49 -5.28 19.24
CA ASP A 7 -21.07 -6.59 18.70
C ASP A 7 -21.22 -6.63 17.17
N ASP A 8 -22.30 -6.03 16.61
CA ASP A 8 -22.48 -5.92 15.16
C ASP A 8 -21.38 -5.09 14.53
N MET A 9 -21.00 -3.96 15.16
CA MET A 9 -19.90 -3.12 14.68
C MET A 9 -18.57 -3.87 14.74
N ASP A 10 -18.29 -4.56 15.84
CA ASP A 10 -17.02 -5.31 16.02
C ASP A 10 -16.91 -6.45 15.00
N LEU A 11 -18.02 -7.12 14.67
CA LEU A 11 -18.08 -8.14 13.63
C LEU A 11 -17.84 -7.56 12.23
N ASP A 12 -18.43 -6.42 11.91
CA ASP A 12 -18.24 -5.76 10.62
C ASP A 12 -16.80 -5.27 10.46
N VAL A 13 -16.21 -4.72 11.53
CA VAL A 13 -14.79 -4.34 11.54
C VAL A 13 -13.90 -5.57 11.30
N ALA A 14 -14.16 -6.69 11.99
CA ALA A 14 -13.36 -7.91 11.83
C ALA A 14 -13.47 -8.55 10.43
N ARG A 15 -14.58 -8.31 9.73
CA ARG A 15 -14.81 -8.77 8.34
C ARG A 15 -14.32 -7.78 7.29
N GLY A 16 -14.08 -6.54 7.69
CA GLY A 16 -13.66 -5.48 6.82
C GLY A 16 -12.25 -5.66 6.25
N PHE A 17 -11.93 -4.84 5.28
CA PHE A 17 -10.59 -4.71 4.72
C PHE A 17 -10.21 -3.24 4.68
N MET A 18 -9.03 -2.90 5.17
CA MET A 18 -8.52 -1.54 5.22
C MET A 18 -7.35 -1.38 4.26
N ILE A 19 -7.43 -0.39 3.40
CA ILE A 19 -6.30 0.06 2.59
C ILE A 19 -5.67 1.27 3.30
N SER A 20 -4.40 1.14 3.64
CA SER A 20 -3.58 2.25 4.09
C SER A 20 -2.77 2.76 2.90
N SER A 21 -3.22 3.87 2.33
CA SER A 21 -2.60 4.44 1.13
C SER A 21 -1.67 5.59 1.48
N ASP A 22 -0.44 5.50 1.03
CA ASP A 22 0.67 6.40 1.30
C ASP A 22 1.58 6.48 0.05
N VAL A 23 2.85 6.74 0.23
CA VAL A 23 3.87 6.75 -0.82
C VAL A 23 4.97 5.71 -0.54
N ALA A 24 5.73 5.34 -1.55
CA ALA A 24 6.82 4.39 -1.44
C ALA A 24 8.08 4.94 -2.11
N HIS A 25 9.27 4.51 -1.66
CA HIS A 25 10.50 4.89 -2.33
C HIS A 25 10.58 4.23 -3.72
N GLY A 26 10.59 5.04 -4.76
CA GLY A 26 10.88 4.59 -6.12
C GLY A 26 12.38 4.38 -6.32
N LEU A 27 12.72 3.57 -7.34
CA LEU A 27 14.11 3.36 -7.74
C LEU A 27 14.74 4.68 -8.19
N HIS A 28 15.74 5.14 -7.44
CA HIS A 28 16.45 6.37 -7.78
C HIS A 28 17.56 6.07 -8.81
N PRO A 29 17.61 6.76 -9.96
CA PRO A 29 18.54 6.43 -11.03
C PRO A 29 20.02 6.56 -10.63
N ASN A 30 20.34 7.46 -9.70
CA ASN A 30 21.71 7.68 -9.24
C ASN A 30 22.08 6.88 -7.98
N TYR A 31 21.11 6.25 -7.32
CA TYR A 31 21.29 5.51 -6.06
C TYR A 31 20.53 4.19 -6.07
N PRO A 32 20.66 3.35 -7.12
CA PRO A 32 19.91 2.09 -7.21
C PRO A 32 20.25 1.13 -6.08
N GLU A 33 21.46 1.23 -5.53
CA GLU A 33 21.93 0.43 -4.40
C GLU A 33 21.17 0.70 -3.08
N LYS A 34 20.34 1.74 -3.01
CA LYS A 34 19.48 2.01 -1.86
C LYS A 34 18.21 1.15 -1.83
N ASN A 35 17.86 0.55 -2.96
CA ASN A 35 16.70 -0.31 -3.08
C ASN A 35 17.07 -1.80 -2.89
N ASP A 36 16.06 -2.63 -2.63
CA ASP A 36 16.18 -4.08 -2.75
C ASP A 36 16.54 -4.45 -4.19
N ILE A 37 17.33 -5.51 -4.38
CA ILE A 37 17.86 -5.88 -5.70
C ILE A 37 16.81 -6.51 -6.63
N THR A 38 15.67 -6.94 -6.09
CA THR A 38 14.62 -7.64 -6.83
C THR A 38 13.26 -6.95 -6.77
N ASN A 39 12.97 -6.25 -5.68
CA ASN A 39 11.64 -5.66 -5.41
C ASN A 39 11.78 -4.14 -5.24
N PHE A 40 12.00 -3.47 -6.33
CA PHE A 40 12.12 -2.02 -6.40
C PHE A 40 11.05 -1.42 -7.33
N PRO A 41 10.19 -0.55 -6.85
CA PRO A 41 9.19 0.09 -7.71
C PRO A 41 9.82 1.18 -8.57
N VAL A 42 9.31 1.31 -9.79
CA VAL A 42 9.67 2.36 -10.73
C VAL A 42 8.51 3.32 -10.95
N LEU A 43 8.79 4.58 -11.25
CA LEU A 43 7.78 5.57 -11.58
C LEU A 43 7.01 5.16 -12.83
N ASN A 44 5.70 5.35 -12.82
CA ASN A 44 4.75 4.92 -13.85
C ASN A 44 4.65 3.40 -14.03
N GLY A 45 5.08 2.64 -13.03
CA GLY A 45 4.95 1.17 -12.99
C GLY A 45 3.70 0.68 -12.26
N GLY A 46 2.87 1.57 -11.74
CA GLY A 46 1.63 1.25 -11.03
C GLY A 46 1.74 1.35 -9.51
N VAL A 47 0.65 0.98 -8.85
CA VAL A 47 0.53 1.03 -7.39
C VAL A 47 1.51 0.06 -6.74
N THR A 48 2.12 0.48 -5.64
CA THR A 48 3.12 -0.30 -4.92
C THR A 48 2.52 -0.99 -3.71
N LEU A 49 2.59 -2.31 -3.65
CA LEU A 49 2.20 -3.12 -2.49
C LEU A 49 3.40 -3.23 -1.55
N LYS A 50 3.30 -2.63 -0.36
CA LYS A 50 4.40 -2.56 0.60
C LYS A 50 4.44 -3.80 1.48
N GLN A 51 5.62 -4.38 1.63
CA GLN A 51 5.83 -5.56 2.47
C GLN A 51 7.01 -5.35 3.41
N ALA A 52 6.85 -5.76 4.64
CA ALA A 52 7.93 -5.75 5.64
C ALA A 52 7.78 -6.91 6.62
N CYS A 53 8.80 -7.75 6.73
CA CYS A 53 8.83 -8.83 7.73
C CYS A 53 8.79 -8.31 9.18
N SER A 54 9.27 -7.09 9.40
CA SER A 54 9.22 -6.38 10.69
C SER A 54 7.84 -5.87 11.07
N GLN A 55 6.83 -6.00 10.17
CA GLN A 55 5.49 -5.41 10.34
C GLN A 55 5.48 -3.88 10.45
N SER A 56 6.53 -3.20 9.98
CA SER A 56 6.54 -1.75 9.85
C SER A 56 5.56 -1.25 8.78
N TYR A 57 5.17 -2.13 7.86
CA TYR A 57 4.03 -1.97 6.96
C TYR A 57 3.01 -3.06 7.27
N ALA A 58 1.73 -2.68 7.33
CA ALA A 58 0.65 -3.63 7.54
C ALA A 58 0.43 -4.49 6.28
N GLY A 59 0.34 -5.78 6.46
CA GLY A 59 0.06 -6.73 5.39
C GLY A 59 0.41 -8.16 5.79
N ASP A 60 -0.45 -9.07 5.41
CA ASP A 60 -0.22 -10.51 5.48
C ASP A 60 -0.40 -11.13 4.09
N ALA A 61 -0.11 -12.42 3.96
CA ALA A 61 -0.22 -13.12 2.68
C ALA A 61 -1.64 -13.03 2.09
N LYS A 62 -2.67 -13.02 2.93
CA LYS A 62 -4.07 -12.90 2.49
C LYS A 62 -4.40 -11.47 2.06
N ALA A 63 -3.91 -10.45 2.78
CA ALA A 63 -4.07 -9.05 2.38
C ALA A 63 -3.42 -8.78 1.03
N ILE A 64 -2.21 -9.31 0.81
CA ILE A 64 -1.49 -9.22 -0.46
C ILE A 64 -2.30 -9.88 -1.59
N ALA A 65 -2.85 -11.09 -1.35
CA ALA A 65 -3.66 -11.79 -2.33
C ALA A 65 -4.94 -11.02 -2.69
N ILE A 66 -5.63 -10.44 -1.70
CA ILE A 66 -6.80 -9.59 -1.92
C ILE A 66 -6.43 -8.37 -2.77
N MET A 67 -5.36 -7.65 -2.40
CA MET A 67 -4.95 -6.46 -3.17
C MET A 67 -4.54 -6.78 -4.60
N LYS A 68 -3.85 -7.90 -4.82
CA LYS A 68 -3.54 -8.36 -6.19
C LYS A 68 -4.81 -8.62 -6.99
N GLY A 69 -5.78 -9.33 -6.40
CA GLY A 69 -7.07 -9.56 -7.02
C GLY A 69 -7.80 -8.27 -7.39
N LEU A 70 -7.87 -7.30 -6.47
CA LEU A 70 -8.46 -5.98 -6.72
C LEU A 70 -7.74 -5.23 -7.85
N CYS A 71 -6.43 -5.25 -7.89
CA CYS A 71 -5.66 -4.63 -8.97
C CYS A 71 -5.95 -5.31 -10.33
N GLU A 72 -6.04 -6.63 -10.36
CA GLU A 72 -6.35 -7.40 -11.57
C GLU A 72 -7.78 -7.13 -12.06
N GLU A 73 -8.76 -7.12 -11.16
CA GLU A 73 -10.17 -6.81 -11.46
C GLU A 73 -10.35 -5.38 -11.98
N ALA A 74 -9.65 -4.40 -11.35
CA ALA A 74 -9.66 -3.00 -11.79
C ALA A 74 -8.74 -2.72 -13.00
N ASN A 75 -8.04 -3.73 -13.53
CA ASN A 75 -7.04 -3.56 -14.59
C ASN A 75 -5.97 -2.51 -14.25
N VAL A 76 -5.52 -2.51 -13.00
CA VAL A 76 -4.51 -1.60 -12.44
C VAL A 76 -3.17 -2.31 -12.32
N ALA A 77 -2.11 -1.70 -12.85
CA ALA A 77 -0.76 -2.21 -12.71
C ALA A 77 -0.28 -2.08 -11.25
N TYR A 78 0.44 -3.07 -10.76
CA TYR A 78 1.02 -3.03 -9.42
C TYR A 78 2.46 -3.53 -9.37
N GLN A 79 3.17 -3.10 -8.36
CA GLN A 79 4.56 -3.46 -8.08
C GLN A 79 4.70 -3.90 -6.63
N ILE A 80 5.74 -4.66 -6.31
CA ILE A 80 6.08 -5.04 -4.95
C ILE A 80 7.21 -4.15 -4.45
N TYR A 81 7.09 -3.68 -3.21
CA TYR A 81 8.13 -2.95 -2.50
C TYR A 81 8.54 -3.70 -1.23
N VAL A 82 9.82 -3.91 -1.11
CA VAL A 82 10.47 -4.41 0.11
C VAL A 82 11.64 -3.48 0.41
N ASN A 83 11.79 -3.09 1.66
CA ASN A 83 13.00 -2.38 2.08
C ASN A 83 14.22 -3.28 1.92
N ARG A 84 15.33 -2.70 1.50
CA ARG A 84 16.62 -3.39 1.56
C ARG A 84 16.90 -3.81 3.01
N SER A 85 17.32 -5.07 3.22
CA SER A 85 17.36 -5.71 4.54
C SER A 85 18.30 -5.04 5.54
N ASP A 86 19.32 -4.33 5.06
CA ASP A 86 20.34 -3.64 5.85
C ASP A 86 20.05 -2.14 6.03
N ILE A 87 18.95 -1.64 5.46
CA ILE A 87 18.52 -0.24 5.60
C ILE A 87 17.22 -0.21 6.43
N PRO A 88 17.21 0.49 7.57
CA PRO A 88 16.00 0.62 8.35
C PRO A 88 14.92 1.36 7.55
N GLY A 89 13.73 0.76 7.48
CA GLY A 89 12.55 1.39 6.89
C GLY A 89 11.79 2.23 7.91
N GLY A 90 10.99 3.17 7.41
CA GLY A 90 9.97 3.83 8.21
C GLY A 90 8.80 2.91 8.52
N SER A 91 7.79 3.44 9.20
CA SER A 91 6.50 2.81 9.43
C SER A 91 5.38 3.66 8.83
N THR A 92 4.21 3.08 8.71
CA THR A 92 3.02 3.72 8.15
C THR A 92 1.90 3.82 9.18
N VAL A 93 0.90 4.63 8.89
CA VAL A 93 -0.33 4.69 9.69
C VAL A 93 -1.05 3.33 9.69
N GLY A 94 -0.92 2.56 8.60
CA GLY A 94 -1.52 1.23 8.48
C GLY A 94 -1.06 0.25 9.57
N SER A 95 0.22 0.26 9.92
CA SER A 95 0.75 -0.57 11.00
C SER A 95 0.17 -0.19 12.37
N ILE A 96 -0.02 1.10 12.63
CA ILE A 96 -0.63 1.61 13.87
C ILE A 96 -2.13 1.27 13.90
N SER A 97 -2.85 1.55 12.81
CA SER A 97 -4.28 1.31 12.71
C SER A 97 -4.62 -0.18 12.84
N SER A 98 -3.84 -1.06 12.20
CA SER A 98 -4.05 -2.52 12.29
C SER A 98 -3.79 -3.08 13.69
N ALA A 99 -2.96 -2.42 14.49
CA ALA A 99 -2.75 -2.78 15.90
C ALA A 99 -3.93 -2.37 16.79
N MET A 100 -4.70 -1.36 16.40
CA MET A 100 -5.83 -0.83 17.17
C MET A 100 -7.17 -1.41 16.73
N LEU A 101 -7.31 -1.77 15.46
CA LEU A 101 -8.53 -2.30 14.87
C LEU A 101 -8.29 -3.73 14.36
N PRO A 102 -9.12 -4.71 14.72
CA PRO A 102 -8.98 -6.09 14.25
C PRO A 102 -9.44 -6.25 12.80
N MET A 103 -9.01 -5.35 11.94
CA MET A 103 -9.34 -5.32 10.51
C MET A 103 -8.12 -5.72 9.70
N ARG A 104 -8.31 -6.61 8.71
CA ARG A 104 -7.22 -6.94 7.80
C ARG A 104 -6.80 -5.71 7.02
N THR A 105 -5.52 -5.40 7.06
CA THR A 105 -4.99 -4.15 6.51
C THR A 105 -3.90 -4.45 5.49
N MET A 106 -3.83 -3.65 4.44
CA MET A 106 -2.73 -3.65 3.49
C MET A 106 -2.22 -2.23 3.27
N ASP A 107 -0.91 -2.05 3.45
CA ASP A 107 -0.22 -0.83 3.08
C ASP A 107 0.12 -0.84 1.59
N ILE A 108 -0.33 0.19 0.90
CA ILE A 108 0.01 0.46 -0.49
C ILE A 108 0.64 1.85 -0.62
N GLY A 109 1.21 2.17 -1.76
CA GLY A 109 1.75 3.49 -1.98
C GLY A 109 2.01 3.79 -3.45
N LEU A 110 2.28 5.06 -3.74
CA LEU A 110 2.77 5.48 -5.04
C LEU A 110 4.29 5.60 -5.01
N PRO A 111 5.01 5.06 -6.00
CA PRO A 111 6.45 5.20 -6.07
C PRO A 111 6.82 6.66 -6.36
N LEU A 112 7.72 7.21 -5.55
CA LEU A 112 8.22 8.57 -5.77
C LEU A 112 9.71 8.71 -5.49
N LEU A 113 10.28 9.79 -5.97
CA LEU A 113 11.65 10.22 -5.69
C LEU A 113 11.64 11.41 -4.74
N ALA A 114 12.71 11.55 -3.97
CA ALA A 114 12.92 12.65 -3.04
C ALA A 114 11.83 12.77 -1.95
N MET A 115 11.40 11.63 -1.42
CA MET A 115 10.44 11.57 -0.30
C MET A 115 10.85 12.49 0.84
N HIS A 116 9.89 13.23 1.39
CA HIS A 116 10.04 14.23 2.44
C HIS A 116 10.83 15.49 2.03
N SER A 117 11.15 15.66 0.77
CA SER A 117 11.73 16.90 0.27
C SER A 117 10.66 17.97 0.01
N ALA A 118 11.09 19.20 -0.24
CA ALA A 118 10.19 20.28 -0.66
C ALA A 118 9.60 20.05 -2.07
N VAL A 119 10.23 19.20 -2.88
CA VAL A 119 9.79 18.87 -4.25
C VAL A 119 9.92 17.37 -4.44
N GLU A 120 8.85 16.66 -4.18
CA GLU A 120 8.73 15.22 -4.48
C GLU A 120 8.29 15.00 -5.92
N THR A 121 8.75 13.92 -6.52
CA THR A 121 8.44 13.60 -7.91
C THR A 121 7.86 12.19 -8.00
N MET A 122 6.68 12.05 -8.56
CA MET A 122 6.03 10.75 -8.83
C MET A 122 5.59 10.62 -10.29
N GLY A 123 5.23 9.41 -10.69
CA GLY A 123 4.66 9.15 -12.00
C GLY A 123 3.18 9.60 -12.06
N ALA A 124 2.83 10.41 -13.07
CA ALA A 124 1.43 10.84 -13.24
C ALA A 124 0.47 9.66 -13.49
N ARG A 125 0.93 8.61 -14.17
CA ARG A 125 0.15 7.39 -14.41
C ARG A 125 -0.09 6.60 -13.11
N ASP A 126 0.83 6.65 -12.15
CA ASP A 126 0.66 5.96 -10.88
C ASP A 126 -0.51 6.56 -10.09
N GLN A 127 -0.67 7.90 -10.12
CA GLN A 127 -1.81 8.57 -9.50
C GLN A 127 -3.13 8.18 -10.16
N GLU A 128 -3.17 8.08 -11.48
CA GLU A 128 -4.34 7.63 -12.21
C GLU A 128 -4.70 6.18 -11.86
N GLN A 129 -3.72 5.30 -11.80
CA GLN A 129 -3.89 3.90 -11.40
C GLN A 129 -4.42 3.79 -9.96
N LEU A 130 -3.90 4.58 -9.03
CA LEU A 130 -4.41 4.60 -7.66
C LEU A 130 -5.86 5.05 -7.60
N ASN A 131 -6.23 6.09 -8.35
CA ASN A 131 -7.61 6.58 -8.40
C ASN A 131 -8.56 5.48 -8.90
N HIS A 132 -8.21 4.77 -9.98
CA HIS A 132 -9.00 3.65 -10.49
C HIS A 132 -9.14 2.52 -9.46
N LEU A 133 -8.04 2.15 -8.80
CA LEU A 133 -8.08 1.12 -7.75
C LEU A 133 -9.01 1.51 -6.60
N MET A 134 -8.94 2.77 -6.16
CA MET A 134 -9.78 3.24 -5.05
C MET A 134 -11.26 3.35 -5.44
N GLN A 135 -11.57 3.78 -6.65
CA GLN A 135 -12.93 3.79 -7.17
C GLN A 135 -13.51 2.37 -7.21
N HIS A 136 -12.77 1.43 -7.78
CA HIS A 136 -13.18 0.02 -7.81
C HIS A 136 -13.38 -0.55 -6.40
N PHE A 137 -12.45 -0.31 -5.47
CA PHE A 137 -12.55 -0.76 -4.10
C PHE A 137 -13.77 -0.19 -3.35
N LEU A 138 -14.13 1.06 -3.61
CA LEU A 138 -15.28 1.73 -2.99
C LEU A 138 -16.62 1.42 -3.68
N GLY A 139 -16.59 0.75 -4.81
CA GLY A 139 -17.80 0.42 -5.59
C GLY A 139 -18.37 1.60 -6.36
N ASP A 140 -17.56 2.59 -6.70
CA ASP A 140 -17.91 3.78 -7.49
C ASP A 140 -17.64 3.52 -9.00
N GLU A 141 -18.20 2.45 -9.56
CA GLU A 141 -18.19 2.20 -11.02
C GLU A 141 -19.41 2.80 -11.72
#